data_f0e454c644c174e29d12cbcecbbffe12
#
_entry.id   f0e454c644c174e29d12cbcecbbffe12
#
_cell.length_a   1.000
_cell.length_b   1.000
_cell.length_c   1.000
_cell.angle_alpha   90.00
_cell.angle_beta   90.00
_cell.angle_gamma   90.00
#
_symmetry.space_group_name_H-M   'P 1'
#
loop_
_entity.id
_entity.type
_entity.pdbx_description
1 polymer ?
#
loop_
_entity_poly.entity_id
_entity_poly.type
_entity_poly.pdbx_seq_one_letter_code
_entity_poly.pdbx_strand_id
1 'polypeptide(L)'
;FFGASAGAYMEYDQSADQLRIMGASADAATSTGKLLLATSLTNINANDVIGKVDFQAPHESGGTDAITVAASIQAIAQGTFSASVNATDLIFYTGHSEAATEKFRFTSQGELGIGGATYGSDGDVLTSGGAGAAPTWATPTVGDITGVTAGVGLSGGGNSGALTITLDLSELSTVTPADGDFFSTLDSDGANEQKTSTTALATLFAGAGMTASSAVLNVIGGNGITANANDIAITAAQTTITSIYNAGLKMGRDSQNLIDFATTDNKIILRVNNVDEVELVENALSPVTN
;
A
#
# COMPACT_ATOMS: atom_id res chain seq x y z
N PHE A 1 6.62 -40.39 -56.37
CA PHE A 1 5.44 -39.71 -56.91
C PHE A 1 5.79 -38.27 -57.25
N PHE A 2 5.39 -37.83 -58.47
CA PHE A 2 5.69 -36.46 -58.92
C PHE A 2 4.40 -35.62 -58.99
N GLY A 3 4.48 -34.38 -58.61
CA GLY A 3 3.42 -33.43 -58.82
C GLY A 3 3.38 -32.84 -60.21
N ALA A 4 2.32 -32.10 -60.56
CA ALA A 4 2.16 -31.49 -61.89
C ALA A 4 3.18 -30.33 -62.10
N SER A 5 3.70 -29.71 -61.08
CA SER A 5 4.70 -28.62 -61.15
C SER A 5 6.12 -29.17 -61.00
N ALA A 6 7.07 -28.61 -61.77
CA ALA A 6 8.48 -28.96 -61.64
C ALA A 6 8.99 -28.86 -60.23
N GLY A 7 9.73 -29.90 -59.75
CA GLY A 7 10.26 -29.95 -58.37
C GLY A 7 9.27 -30.39 -57.31
N ALA A 8 7.97 -30.54 -57.61
CA ALA A 8 7.00 -31.07 -56.66
C ALA A 8 7.03 -32.60 -56.71
N TYR A 9 7.34 -33.25 -55.57
CA TYR A 9 7.37 -34.72 -55.50
C TYR A 9 7.18 -35.21 -54.04
N MET A 10 6.83 -36.49 -53.94
CA MET A 10 6.88 -37.26 -52.71
C MET A 10 7.81 -38.47 -52.95
N GLU A 11 8.78 -38.65 -52.09
CA GLU A 11 9.72 -39.78 -52.14
C GLU A 11 10.02 -40.30 -50.74
N TYR A 12 10.43 -41.59 -50.69
CA TYR A 12 11.15 -42.08 -49.52
C TYR A 12 12.65 -41.92 -49.77
N ASP A 13 13.30 -41.06 -48.96
CA ASP A 13 14.74 -40.85 -49.01
C ASP A 13 15.43 -41.93 -48.19
N GLN A 14 15.99 -42.91 -48.86
CA GLN A 14 16.68 -44.04 -48.22
C GLN A 14 17.96 -43.65 -47.51
N SER A 15 18.58 -42.56 -47.89
CA SER A 15 19.82 -42.10 -47.26
C SER A 15 19.58 -41.43 -45.90
N ALA A 16 18.39 -40.90 -45.70
CA ALA A 16 17.98 -40.20 -44.48
C ALA A 16 16.84 -40.92 -43.73
N ASP A 17 16.40 -42.11 -44.26
CA ASP A 17 15.26 -42.88 -43.72
C ASP A 17 14.00 -42.03 -43.47
N GLN A 18 13.65 -41.16 -44.42
CA GLN A 18 12.54 -40.22 -44.26
C GLN A 18 11.62 -40.17 -45.48
N LEU A 19 10.35 -39.90 -45.25
CA LEU A 19 9.39 -39.49 -46.27
C LEU A 19 9.55 -38.01 -46.56
N ARG A 20 9.84 -37.64 -47.80
CA ARG A 20 10.00 -36.27 -48.24
C ARG A 20 8.84 -35.82 -49.13
N ILE A 21 8.19 -34.72 -48.78
CA ILE A 21 7.15 -34.09 -49.58
C ILE A 21 7.66 -32.69 -49.97
N MET A 22 7.94 -32.49 -51.24
CA MET A 22 8.51 -31.26 -51.78
C MET A 22 7.45 -30.48 -52.56
N GLY A 23 7.43 -29.17 -52.32
CA GLY A 23 6.66 -28.25 -53.15
C GLY A 23 7.32 -27.96 -54.50
N ALA A 24 6.69 -27.14 -55.34
CA ALA A 24 7.20 -26.75 -56.62
C ALA A 24 8.56 -26.03 -56.51
N SER A 25 9.43 -26.24 -57.53
CA SER A 25 10.71 -25.55 -57.63
C SER A 25 10.51 -24.12 -58.12
N ALA A 26 10.01 -23.28 -57.24
CA ALA A 26 9.79 -21.86 -57.52
C ALA A 26 10.10 -21.05 -56.24
N ASP A 27 10.66 -19.85 -56.41
CA ASP A 27 10.90 -18.91 -55.30
C ASP A 27 9.61 -18.14 -55.03
N ALA A 28 8.67 -18.81 -54.33
CA ALA A 28 7.39 -18.23 -53.96
C ALA A 28 6.91 -18.80 -52.62
N ALA A 29 6.21 -17.99 -51.84
CA ALA A 29 5.67 -18.37 -50.54
C ALA A 29 4.70 -19.57 -50.59
N THR A 30 4.19 -19.89 -51.74
CA THR A 30 3.29 -21.05 -52.01
C THR A 30 4.02 -22.31 -52.40
N SER A 31 5.36 -22.28 -52.57
CA SER A 31 6.20 -23.41 -52.99
C SER A 31 6.59 -24.33 -51.84
N THR A 32 5.66 -24.65 -50.94
CA THR A 32 5.88 -25.52 -49.77
C THR A 32 5.41 -26.94 -50.05
N GLY A 33 6.09 -27.95 -49.47
CA GLY A 33 5.55 -29.30 -49.36
C GLY A 33 4.27 -29.28 -48.52
N LYS A 34 3.24 -30.01 -48.97
CA LYS A 34 1.94 -30.09 -48.32
C LYS A 34 1.53 -31.51 -48.07
N LEU A 35 1.18 -31.86 -46.84
CA LEU A 35 0.48 -33.09 -46.49
C LEU A 35 -0.99 -32.76 -46.26
N LEU A 36 -1.89 -33.25 -47.10
CA LEU A 36 -3.33 -33.12 -46.90
C LEU A 36 -3.85 -34.44 -46.36
N LEU A 37 -4.33 -34.42 -45.11
CA LEU A 37 -5.11 -35.50 -44.51
C LEU A 37 -6.58 -35.13 -44.62
N ALA A 38 -7.38 -35.92 -45.32
CA ALA A 38 -8.77 -35.59 -45.61
C ALA A 38 -9.67 -36.82 -45.42
N THR A 39 -10.87 -36.56 -44.94
CA THR A 39 -11.93 -37.58 -44.89
C THR A 39 -12.67 -37.66 -46.21
N SER A 40 -13.24 -38.82 -46.50
CA SER A 40 -14.15 -39.03 -47.64
C SER A 40 -15.64 -38.94 -47.27
N LEU A 41 -15.95 -38.51 -46.02
CA LEU A 41 -17.33 -38.31 -45.59
C LEU A 41 -18.00 -37.22 -46.43
N THR A 42 -19.23 -37.47 -46.87
CA THR A 42 -20.02 -36.54 -47.67
C THR A 42 -20.93 -35.64 -46.81
N ASN A 43 -21.05 -35.94 -45.54
CA ASN A 43 -21.78 -35.16 -44.54
C ASN A 43 -21.00 -35.17 -43.23
N ILE A 44 -20.39 -34.06 -42.90
CA ILE A 44 -19.61 -33.88 -41.67
C ILE A 44 -20.53 -33.40 -40.55
N ASN A 45 -20.53 -34.13 -39.45
CA ASN A 45 -21.28 -33.81 -38.24
C ASN A 45 -20.32 -33.54 -37.07
N ALA A 46 -20.87 -33.08 -35.96
CA ALA A 46 -20.09 -32.90 -34.74
C ALA A 46 -19.35 -34.18 -34.33
N ASN A 47 -18.10 -34.06 -33.93
CA ASN A 47 -17.18 -35.14 -33.57
C ASN A 47 -16.65 -36.02 -34.71
N ASP A 48 -16.99 -35.74 -35.97
CA ASP A 48 -16.35 -36.40 -37.07
C ASP A 48 -14.88 -36.01 -37.20
N VAL A 49 -14.01 -37.02 -37.36
CA VAL A 49 -12.57 -36.82 -37.56
C VAL A 49 -12.30 -36.46 -39.02
N ILE A 50 -11.74 -35.27 -39.24
CA ILE A 50 -11.38 -34.78 -40.57
C ILE A 50 -10.06 -35.40 -41.04
N GLY A 51 -9.11 -35.50 -40.11
CA GLY A 51 -7.81 -36.12 -40.36
C GLY A 51 -7.03 -36.28 -39.05
N LYS A 52 -6.08 -37.22 -39.06
CA LYS A 52 -5.23 -37.46 -37.87
C LYS A 52 -3.84 -37.95 -38.24
N VAL A 53 -2.90 -37.76 -37.30
CA VAL A 53 -1.57 -38.37 -37.31
C VAL A 53 -1.43 -39.12 -35.99
N ASP A 54 -1.16 -40.43 -36.07
CA ASP A 54 -0.94 -41.29 -34.90
C ASP A 54 0.54 -41.63 -34.74
N PHE A 55 0.98 -41.73 -33.50
CA PHE A 55 2.31 -42.18 -33.09
C PHE A 55 2.17 -43.46 -32.28
N GLN A 56 2.83 -44.52 -32.71
CA GLN A 56 2.67 -45.86 -32.14
C GLN A 56 3.99 -46.65 -32.25
N ALA A 57 4.25 -47.53 -31.28
CA ALA A 57 5.36 -48.46 -31.26
C ALA A 57 4.83 -49.89 -31.44
N PRO A 58 4.39 -50.29 -32.66
CA PRO A 58 3.60 -51.52 -32.87
C PRO A 58 4.39 -52.80 -32.62
N HIS A 59 5.71 -52.73 -32.55
CA HIS A 59 6.59 -53.89 -32.34
C HIS A 59 7.16 -53.99 -30.93
N GLU A 60 6.71 -53.10 -30.01
CA GLU A 60 7.15 -53.16 -28.62
C GLU A 60 6.65 -54.46 -27.94
N SER A 61 7.56 -55.15 -27.24
CA SER A 61 7.27 -56.44 -26.62
C SER A 61 6.76 -56.32 -25.17
N GLY A 62 6.66 -55.13 -24.64
CA GLY A 62 6.38 -54.85 -23.21
C GLY A 62 4.94 -55.03 -22.76
N GLY A 63 4.03 -55.47 -23.64
CA GLY A 63 2.62 -55.72 -23.31
C GLY A 63 1.62 -54.96 -24.15
N THR A 64 0.34 -55.06 -23.83
CA THR A 64 -0.76 -54.51 -24.64
C THR A 64 -0.79 -53.01 -24.71
N ASP A 65 -0.47 -52.31 -23.63
CA ASP A 65 -0.48 -50.82 -23.61
C ASP A 65 0.68 -50.26 -24.42
N ALA A 66 1.83 -50.93 -24.45
CA ALA A 66 3.01 -50.49 -25.15
C ALA A 66 2.82 -50.39 -26.68
N ILE A 67 1.91 -51.18 -27.25
CA ILE A 67 1.61 -51.21 -28.69
C ILE A 67 0.36 -50.44 -29.09
N THR A 68 -0.28 -49.71 -28.18
CA THR A 68 -1.41 -48.81 -28.51
C THR A 68 -0.92 -47.51 -29.11
N VAL A 69 -1.83 -46.70 -29.65
CA VAL A 69 -1.50 -45.34 -30.09
C VAL A 69 -1.09 -44.52 -28.88
N ALA A 70 0.20 -44.16 -28.80
CA ALA A 70 0.80 -43.45 -27.66
C ALA A 70 0.51 -41.95 -27.71
N ALA A 71 0.38 -41.35 -28.89
CA ALA A 71 0.02 -39.95 -29.10
C ALA A 71 -0.71 -39.76 -30.42
N SER A 72 -1.50 -38.70 -30.52
CA SER A 72 -2.20 -38.33 -31.75
C SER A 72 -2.42 -36.84 -31.87
N ILE A 73 -2.43 -36.32 -33.08
CA ILE A 73 -2.92 -34.99 -33.43
C ILE A 73 -4.10 -35.18 -34.36
N GLN A 74 -5.27 -34.64 -34.00
CA GLN A 74 -6.50 -34.86 -34.76
C GLN A 74 -7.22 -33.54 -35.04
N ALA A 75 -7.78 -33.39 -36.24
CA ALA A 75 -8.73 -32.33 -36.55
C ALA A 75 -10.16 -32.91 -36.46
N ILE A 76 -11.00 -32.37 -35.62
CA ILE A 76 -12.33 -32.88 -35.31
C ILE A 76 -13.37 -31.76 -35.49
N ALA A 77 -14.46 -32.06 -36.20
CA ALA A 77 -15.54 -31.12 -36.43
C ALA A 77 -16.25 -30.75 -35.10
N GLN A 78 -16.41 -29.47 -34.82
CA GLN A 78 -17.19 -28.98 -33.68
C GLN A 78 -18.71 -29.15 -33.88
N GLY A 79 -19.14 -29.13 -35.10
CA GLY A 79 -20.54 -29.21 -35.48
C GLY A 79 -20.72 -29.66 -36.93
N THR A 80 -21.95 -29.63 -37.40
CA THR A 80 -22.27 -29.99 -38.80
C THR A 80 -21.71 -28.92 -39.74
N PHE A 81 -20.94 -29.37 -40.75
CA PHE A 81 -20.43 -28.48 -41.79
C PHE A 81 -21.53 -28.02 -42.72
N SER A 82 -21.40 -26.82 -43.25
CA SER A 82 -22.32 -26.22 -44.21
C SER A 82 -21.55 -25.33 -45.18
N ALA A 83 -22.26 -24.68 -46.12
CA ALA A 83 -21.67 -23.75 -47.06
C ALA A 83 -20.91 -22.56 -46.38
N SER A 84 -21.19 -22.28 -45.09
CA SER A 84 -20.60 -21.17 -44.32
C SER A 84 -19.94 -21.59 -43.01
N VAL A 85 -19.95 -22.90 -42.69
CA VAL A 85 -19.43 -23.41 -41.41
C VAL A 85 -18.54 -24.61 -41.63
N ASN A 86 -17.31 -24.53 -41.17
CA ASN A 86 -16.34 -25.64 -41.10
C ASN A 86 -15.57 -25.59 -39.76
N ALA A 87 -16.28 -25.22 -38.68
CA ALA A 87 -15.69 -25.09 -37.36
C ALA A 87 -15.05 -26.41 -36.91
N THR A 88 -13.76 -26.36 -36.58
CA THR A 88 -12.93 -27.55 -36.36
C THR A 88 -12.01 -27.30 -35.16
N ASP A 89 -11.91 -28.28 -34.26
CA ASP A 89 -10.92 -28.35 -33.21
C ASP A 89 -9.67 -29.04 -33.68
N LEU A 90 -8.49 -28.53 -33.31
CA LEU A 90 -7.23 -29.23 -33.39
C LEU A 90 -6.87 -29.75 -32.00
N ILE A 91 -6.84 -31.10 -31.87
CA ILE A 91 -6.76 -31.78 -30.57
C ILE A 91 -5.47 -32.60 -30.50
N PHE A 92 -4.84 -32.54 -29.33
CA PHE A 92 -3.61 -33.21 -28.96
C PHE A 92 -3.89 -34.31 -27.92
N TYR A 93 -3.49 -35.52 -28.23
CA TYR A 93 -3.67 -36.69 -27.40
C TYR A 93 -2.31 -37.26 -26.98
N THR A 94 -2.19 -37.70 -25.73
CA THR A 94 -1.06 -38.53 -25.26
C THR A 94 -1.57 -39.58 -24.28
N GLY A 95 -0.91 -40.73 -24.25
CA GLY A 95 -1.15 -41.82 -23.30
C GLY A 95 -0.13 -41.77 -22.16
N HIS A 96 -0.43 -42.46 -21.07
CA HIS A 96 0.50 -42.74 -19.99
C HIS A 96 0.68 -44.23 -19.80
N SER A 97 -0.40 -44.97 -19.60
CA SER A 97 -0.46 -46.44 -19.51
C SER A 97 -1.72 -46.98 -20.20
N GLU A 98 -2.29 -46.20 -21.09
CA GLU A 98 -3.48 -46.50 -21.88
C GLU A 98 -3.35 -45.90 -23.29
N ALA A 99 -4.31 -46.18 -24.16
CA ALA A 99 -4.40 -45.46 -25.44
C ALA A 99 -4.45 -43.96 -25.22
N ALA A 100 -3.86 -43.21 -26.16
CA ALA A 100 -3.79 -41.74 -26.08
C ALA A 100 -5.16 -41.10 -25.85
N THR A 101 -5.25 -40.28 -24.81
CA THR A 101 -6.43 -39.47 -24.45
C THR A 101 -6.16 -38.01 -24.66
N GLU A 102 -7.20 -37.24 -24.91
CA GLU A 102 -7.09 -35.79 -25.12
C GLU A 102 -6.41 -35.10 -23.92
N LYS A 103 -5.44 -34.26 -24.19
CA LYS A 103 -4.77 -33.43 -23.20
C LYS A 103 -5.09 -31.96 -23.36
N PHE A 104 -5.12 -31.46 -24.58
CA PHE A 104 -5.57 -30.07 -24.86
C PHE A 104 -6.05 -29.94 -26.30
N ARG A 105 -6.85 -28.90 -26.56
CA ARG A 105 -7.36 -28.54 -27.88
C ARG A 105 -7.30 -27.06 -28.15
N PHE A 106 -7.21 -26.71 -29.42
CA PHE A 106 -7.53 -25.35 -29.88
C PHE A 106 -8.85 -25.41 -30.66
N THR A 107 -9.80 -24.57 -30.31
CA THR A 107 -11.07 -24.47 -31.03
C THR A 107 -10.98 -23.54 -32.24
N SER A 108 -12.03 -23.55 -33.08
CA SER A 108 -12.13 -22.64 -34.23
C SER A 108 -12.20 -21.16 -33.80
N GLN A 109 -12.56 -20.86 -32.55
CA GLN A 109 -12.58 -19.52 -31.96
C GLN A 109 -11.23 -19.14 -31.35
N GLY A 110 -10.27 -20.05 -31.27
CA GLY A 110 -8.95 -19.83 -30.67
C GLY A 110 -8.90 -20.09 -29.15
N GLU A 111 -9.92 -20.72 -28.58
CA GLU A 111 -9.91 -21.12 -27.19
C GLU A 111 -8.96 -22.28 -26.95
N LEU A 112 -8.29 -22.32 -25.80
CA LEU A 112 -7.47 -23.42 -25.33
C LEU A 112 -8.23 -24.24 -24.29
N GLY A 113 -8.65 -25.45 -24.68
CA GLY A 113 -9.25 -26.43 -23.77
C GLY A 113 -8.21 -27.35 -23.16
N ILE A 114 -8.29 -27.61 -21.84
CA ILE A 114 -7.40 -28.52 -21.11
C ILE A 114 -8.17 -29.76 -20.65
N GLY A 115 -7.67 -30.94 -21.04
CA GLY A 115 -8.31 -32.22 -20.69
C GLY A 115 -9.71 -32.41 -21.26
N GLY A 116 -9.99 -31.76 -22.39
CA GLY A 116 -11.29 -31.70 -23.03
C GLY A 116 -11.73 -30.28 -23.34
N ALA A 117 -13.05 -30.06 -23.44
CA ALA A 117 -13.65 -28.76 -23.71
C ALA A 117 -13.76 -27.90 -22.40
N THR A 118 -12.66 -27.76 -21.67
CA THR A 118 -12.58 -26.96 -20.46
C THR A 118 -11.75 -25.72 -20.74
N TYR A 119 -12.41 -24.56 -20.90
CA TYR A 119 -11.81 -23.30 -21.39
C TYR A 119 -11.60 -22.25 -20.31
N GLY A 120 -12.00 -22.54 -19.05
CA GLY A 120 -12.01 -21.56 -17.98
C GLY A 120 -13.16 -20.55 -18.11
N SER A 121 -13.14 -19.56 -17.25
CA SER A 121 -14.06 -18.42 -17.24
C SER A 121 -13.30 -17.13 -17.56
N ASP A 122 -14.04 -16.06 -17.88
CA ASP A 122 -13.42 -14.74 -18.09
C ASP A 122 -12.60 -14.33 -16.86
N GLY A 123 -11.34 -13.95 -17.09
CA GLY A 123 -10.39 -13.60 -16.04
C GLY A 123 -9.60 -14.76 -15.44
N ASP A 124 -9.92 -16.02 -15.76
CA ASP A 124 -9.10 -17.15 -15.31
C ASP A 124 -7.72 -17.16 -15.98
N VAL A 125 -6.74 -17.68 -15.26
CA VAL A 125 -5.37 -17.89 -15.72
C VAL A 125 -5.04 -19.37 -15.76
N LEU A 126 -4.19 -19.76 -16.72
CA LEU A 126 -3.70 -21.13 -16.78
C LEU A 126 -2.66 -21.35 -15.68
N THR A 127 -2.99 -22.23 -14.75
CA THR A 127 -2.17 -22.50 -13.55
C THR A 127 -1.53 -23.87 -13.67
N SER A 128 -0.23 -23.95 -13.40
CA SER A 128 0.50 -25.22 -13.36
C SER A 128 0.05 -26.08 -12.17
N GLY A 129 -0.29 -27.34 -12.43
CA GLY A 129 -0.56 -28.33 -11.38
C GLY A 129 0.69 -28.95 -10.73
N GLY A 130 1.90 -28.56 -11.19
CA GLY A 130 3.15 -29.16 -10.74
C GLY A 130 3.50 -30.44 -11.54
N ALA A 131 4.56 -31.12 -11.09
CA ALA A 131 5.01 -32.35 -11.74
C ALA A 131 3.95 -33.47 -11.62
N GLY A 132 3.62 -34.08 -12.76
CA GLY A 132 2.65 -35.19 -12.80
C GLY A 132 1.17 -34.78 -12.81
N ALA A 133 0.87 -33.51 -12.82
CA ALA A 133 -0.49 -32.98 -12.91
C ALA A 133 -0.67 -32.09 -14.14
N ALA A 134 -1.87 -32.16 -14.75
CA ALA A 134 -2.21 -31.26 -15.86
C ALA A 134 -2.36 -29.83 -15.34
N PRO A 135 -2.07 -28.81 -16.17
CA PRO A 135 -2.45 -27.44 -15.85
C PRO A 135 -3.98 -27.31 -15.81
N THR A 136 -4.48 -26.34 -15.08
CA THR A 136 -5.91 -26.04 -14.98
C THR A 136 -6.14 -24.54 -15.13
N TRP A 137 -7.31 -24.17 -15.62
CA TRP A 137 -7.80 -22.81 -15.54
C TRP A 137 -8.21 -22.51 -14.09
N ALA A 138 -7.76 -21.44 -13.56
CA ALA A 138 -8.08 -21.03 -12.18
C ALA A 138 -8.25 -19.51 -12.08
N THR A 139 -9.18 -19.09 -11.26
CA THR A 139 -9.32 -17.68 -10.91
C THR A 139 -8.04 -17.21 -10.23
N PRO A 140 -7.41 -16.11 -10.68
CA PRO A 140 -6.22 -15.58 -10.05
C PRO A 140 -6.46 -15.32 -8.56
N THR A 141 -5.65 -15.89 -7.71
CA THR A 141 -5.60 -15.43 -6.32
C THR A 141 -4.97 -14.04 -6.33
N VAL A 142 -5.77 -13.02 -6.09
CA VAL A 142 -5.33 -11.64 -6.00
C VAL A 142 -4.36 -11.51 -4.83
N GLY A 143 -3.06 -11.56 -5.08
CA GLY A 143 -1.97 -11.26 -4.16
C GLY A 143 -2.01 -12.01 -2.81
N ASP A 144 -0.90 -11.97 -2.07
CA ASP A 144 -0.81 -12.56 -0.72
C ASP A 144 -1.58 -11.77 0.35
N ILE A 145 -2.04 -10.55 0.02
CA ILE A 145 -2.83 -9.72 0.93
C ILE A 145 -4.32 -9.97 0.68
N THR A 146 -4.94 -10.77 1.54
CA THR A 146 -6.37 -11.09 1.47
C THR A 146 -7.26 -10.02 2.11
N GLY A 147 -6.67 -9.06 2.80
CA GLY A 147 -7.36 -7.92 3.38
C GLY A 147 -6.46 -7.01 4.19
N VAL A 148 -6.85 -5.77 4.30
CA VAL A 148 -6.23 -4.76 5.16
C VAL A 148 -7.28 -4.28 6.14
N THR A 149 -6.99 -4.39 7.44
CA THR A 149 -7.88 -3.91 8.51
C THR A 149 -7.25 -2.70 9.18
N ALA A 150 -7.98 -1.59 9.24
CA ALA A 150 -7.56 -0.44 10.02
C ALA A 150 -7.59 -0.79 11.52
N GLY A 151 -6.53 -0.41 12.24
CA GLY A 151 -6.49 -0.48 13.70
C GLY A 151 -7.02 0.81 14.34
N VAL A 152 -7.01 0.86 15.67
CA VAL A 152 -7.44 2.06 16.43
C VAL A 152 -6.66 3.31 15.99
N GLY A 153 -7.34 4.40 15.74
CA GLY A 153 -6.78 5.65 15.22
C GLY A 153 -6.60 5.68 13.70
N LEU A 154 -7.02 4.64 13.01
CA LEU A 154 -7.01 4.56 11.55
C LEU A 154 -8.38 4.15 11.05
N SER A 155 -8.83 4.73 9.94
CA SER A 155 -10.03 4.30 9.24
C SER A 155 -9.73 3.85 7.81
N GLY A 156 -10.63 3.02 7.24
CA GLY A 156 -10.47 2.46 5.91
C GLY A 156 -10.10 0.98 5.93
N GLY A 157 -9.53 0.51 4.83
CA GLY A 157 -9.24 -0.91 4.62
C GLY A 157 -10.26 -1.61 3.73
N GLY A 158 -10.13 -2.92 3.57
CA GLY A 158 -10.95 -3.75 2.72
C GLY A 158 -10.24 -5.01 2.26
N ASN A 159 -10.89 -5.77 1.39
CA ASN A 159 -10.37 -7.05 0.87
C ASN A 159 -10.24 -7.09 -0.66
N SER A 160 -10.43 -5.98 -1.36
CA SER A 160 -10.32 -5.92 -2.82
C SER A 160 -10.11 -4.51 -3.33
N GLY A 161 -9.51 -4.37 -4.51
CA GLY A 161 -9.30 -3.10 -5.20
C GLY A 161 -8.21 -2.22 -4.58
N ALA A 162 -8.22 -0.93 -4.94
CA ALA A 162 -7.34 0.06 -4.32
C ALA A 162 -7.89 0.44 -2.95
N LEU A 163 -7.08 0.24 -1.90
CA LEU A 163 -7.48 0.49 -0.52
C LEU A 163 -6.81 1.77 -0.01
N THR A 164 -7.59 2.57 0.73
CA THR A 164 -7.10 3.77 1.40
C THR A 164 -7.16 3.55 2.91
N ILE A 165 -6.08 3.85 3.60
CA ILE A 165 -6.02 3.95 5.05
C ILE A 165 -5.78 5.41 5.40
N THR A 166 -6.62 5.97 6.27
CA THR A 166 -6.53 7.36 6.74
C THR A 166 -6.34 7.40 8.24
N LEU A 167 -5.64 8.43 8.72
CA LEU A 167 -5.58 8.73 10.15
C LEU A 167 -6.97 9.21 10.61
N ASP A 168 -7.52 8.55 11.61
CA ASP A 168 -8.81 8.89 12.20
C ASP A 168 -8.67 9.06 13.71
N LEU A 169 -8.49 10.29 14.13
CA LEU A 169 -8.34 10.63 15.54
C LEU A 169 -9.67 10.61 16.32
N SER A 170 -10.80 10.50 15.63
CA SER A 170 -12.13 10.45 16.28
C SER A 170 -12.36 9.16 17.06
N GLU A 171 -11.63 8.09 16.73
CA GLU A 171 -11.68 6.82 17.44
C GLU A 171 -10.88 6.81 18.75
N LEU A 172 -10.04 7.83 18.97
CA LEU A 172 -9.21 7.92 20.17
C LEU A 172 -10.01 8.49 21.34
N SER A 173 -9.83 7.90 22.51
CA SER A 173 -10.40 8.42 23.74
C SER A 173 -9.74 9.72 24.14
N THR A 174 -10.53 10.69 24.62
CA THR A 174 -10.01 11.91 25.23
C THR A 174 -9.39 11.60 26.58
N VAL A 175 -8.13 11.94 26.76
CA VAL A 175 -7.39 11.77 28.01
C VAL A 175 -6.63 13.06 28.34
N THR A 176 -6.35 13.29 29.62
CA THR A 176 -5.41 14.34 30.05
C THR A 176 -4.00 13.78 29.91
N PRO A 177 -3.11 14.42 29.13
CA PRO A 177 -1.73 13.96 29.02
C PRO A 177 -1.02 13.93 30.37
N ALA A 178 -0.22 12.92 30.60
CA ALA A 178 0.58 12.74 31.81
C ALA A 178 2.08 12.72 31.47
N ASP A 179 2.91 12.71 32.53
CA ASP A 179 4.35 12.51 32.34
C ASP A 179 4.61 11.12 31.76
N GLY A 180 5.47 11.08 30.74
CA GLY A 180 5.77 9.87 29.97
C GLY A 180 4.92 9.68 28.72
N ASP A 181 3.85 10.44 28.53
CA ASP A 181 3.09 10.44 27.27
C ASP A 181 3.87 11.13 26.14
N PHE A 182 3.46 10.84 24.89
CA PHE A 182 4.14 11.34 23.72
C PHE A 182 3.17 11.98 22.73
N PHE A 183 3.66 12.98 22.02
CA PHE A 183 3.07 13.55 20.81
C PHE A 183 3.86 13.09 19.60
N SER A 184 3.17 12.83 18.48
CA SER A 184 3.83 12.70 17.19
C SER A 184 4.25 14.06 16.69
N THR A 185 5.51 14.19 16.32
CA THR A 185 6.07 15.41 15.72
C THR A 185 6.83 15.05 14.47
N LEU A 186 6.93 16.01 13.55
CA LEU A 186 7.79 15.89 12.38
C LEU A 186 9.11 16.60 12.67
N ASP A 187 10.22 15.96 12.32
CA ASP A 187 11.53 16.59 12.43
C ASP A 187 11.65 17.72 11.41
N SER A 188 12.12 18.89 11.85
CA SER A 188 12.22 20.11 11.02
C SER A 188 13.29 20.01 9.93
N ASP A 189 14.28 19.13 10.08
CA ASP A 189 15.41 18.94 9.16
C ASP A 189 15.33 17.67 8.33
N GLY A 190 14.31 16.87 8.53
CA GLY A 190 14.11 15.60 7.84
C GLY A 190 12.65 15.24 7.62
N ALA A 191 12.42 14.18 6.89
CA ALA A 191 11.10 13.64 6.63
C ALA A 191 10.73 12.49 7.60
N ASN A 192 11.33 12.48 8.78
CA ASN A 192 11.12 11.40 9.74
C ASN A 192 10.10 11.82 10.80
N GLU A 193 9.11 10.96 10.99
CA GLU A 193 8.18 11.06 12.11
C GLU A 193 8.92 10.68 13.39
N GLN A 194 8.72 11.48 14.41
CA GLN A 194 9.28 11.25 15.73
C GLN A 194 8.22 11.40 16.81
N LYS A 195 8.51 10.89 18.00
CA LYS A 195 7.68 11.09 19.18
C LYS A 195 8.38 12.04 20.15
N THR A 196 7.68 13.09 20.55
CA THR A 196 8.15 14.06 21.54
C THR A 196 7.42 13.85 22.86
N SER A 197 8.15 13.62 23.94
CA SER A 197 7.54 13.44 25.25
C SER A 197 6.94 14.73 25.80
N THR A 198 5.94 14.62 26.66
CA THR A 198 5.36 15.73 27.43
C THR A 198 6.42 16.49 28.20
N THR A 199 7.39 15.80 28.81
CA THR A 199 8.54 16.41 29.47
C THR A 199 9.44 17.22 28.54
N ALA A 200 9.73 16.70 27.33
CA ALA A 200 10.53 17.41 26.34
C ALA A 200 9.82 18.69 25.86
N LEU A 201 8.51 18.64 25.67
CA LEU A 201 7.70 19.79 25.31
C LEU A 201 7.67 20.83 26.44
N ALA A 202 7.50 20.38 27.68
CA ALA A 202 7.58 21.28 28.85
C ALA A 202 8.97 21.92 28.96
N THR A 203 10.05 21.17 28.71
CA THR A 203 11.43 21.70 28.71
C THR A 203 11.63 22.75 27.60
N LEU A 204 11.05 22.55 26.42
CA LEU A 204 11.11 23.54 25.33
C LEU A 204 10.46 24.87 25.73
N PHE A 205 9.37 24.84 26.52
CA PHE A 205 8.66 26.03 26.96
C PHE A 205 9.25 26.65 28.23
N ALA A 206 10.07 25.92 28.97
CA ALA A 206 10.73 26.43 30.15
C ALA A 206 11.89 27.37 29.79
N GLY A 207 11.68 28.67 29.88
CA GLY A 207 12.72 29.70 29.74
C GLY A 207 13.45 29.97 31.06
N ALA A 208 14.27 31.02 31.09
CA ALA A 208 15.14 31.36 32.24
C ALA A 208 14.44 31.55 33.61
N GLY A 209 13.14 31.84 33.61
CA GLY A 209 12.34 32.01 34.83
C GLY A 209 11.50 30.79 35.22
N MET A 210 11.67 29.67 34.54
CA MET A 210 10.88 28.47 34.73
C MET A 210 11.75 27.23 34.71
N THR A 211 11.31 26.17 35.38
CA THR A 211 11.87 24.80 35.24
C THR A 211 10.80 23.85 34.80
N ALA A 212 11.19 22.84 34.04
CA ALA A 212 10.32 21.72 33.70
C ALA A 212 10.76 20.45 34.44
N SER A 213 9.80 19.76 35.03
CA SER A 213 10.02 18.45 35.66
C SER A 213 8.73 17.65 35.58
N SER A 214 8.82 16.37 35.21
CA SER A 214 7.67 15.45 35.09
C SER A 214 6.49 16.08 34.34
N ALA A 215 6.78 16.64 33.16
CA ALA A 215 5.83 17.33 32.29
C ALA A 215 5.15 18.57 32.91
N VAL A 216 5.64 19.07 34.01
CA VAL A 216 5.12 20.27 34.70
C VAL A 216 6.07 21.45 34.51
N LEU A 217 5.52 22.61 34.16
CA LEU A 217 6.24 23.89 34.16
C LEU A 217 6.12 24.54 35.53
N ASN A 218 7.26 24.72 36.17
CA ASN A 218 7.31 25.39 37.47
C ASN A 218 7.97 26.76 37.34
N VAL A 219 7.37 27.78 37.94
CA VAL A 219 8.00 29.07 38.07
C VAL A 219 9.11 28.99 39.12
N ILE A 220 10.27 29.52 38.80
CA ILE A 220 11.37 29.60 39.74
C ILE A 220 11.10 30.81 40.65
N GLY A 221 10.84 30.55 41.94
CA GLY A 221 10.84 31.58 42.95
C GLY A 221 12.26 32.13 43.13
N GLY A 222 12.41 33.44 43.28
CA GLY A 222 13.68 34.13 43.53
C GLY A 222 13.51 35.25 44.55
N ASN A 223 14.54 36.06 44.66
CA ASN A 223 14.46 37.23 45.54
C ASN A 223 13.29 38.13 45.13
N GLY A 224 12.32 38.27 46.02
CA GLY A 224 11.15 39.10 45.80
C GLY A 224 9.94 38.41 45.21
N ILE A 225 10.06 37.19 44.76
CA ILE A 225 8.95 36.41 44.21
C ILE A 225 8.89 35.04 44.88
N THR A 226 7.72 34.66 45.36
CA THR A 226 7.42 33.32 45.86
C THR A 226 6.51 32.62 44.87
N ALA A 227 6.95 31.49 44.30
CA ALA A 227 6.10 30.63 43.51
C ALA A 227 5.33 29.69 44.44
N ASN A 228 4.01 29.74 44.39
CA ASN A 228 3.09 28.86 45.11
C ASN A 228 2.41 27.89 44.14
N ALA A 229 1.69 26.93 44.66
CA ALA A 229 0.99 25.94 43.84
C ALA A 229 -0.04 26.55 42.84
N ASN A 230 -0.66 27.67 43.22
CA ASN A 230 -1.76 28.27 42.45
C ASN A 230 -1.57 29.76 42.12
N ASP A 231 -0.52 30.39 42.65
CA ASP A 231 -0.24 31.79 42.40
C ASP A 231 1.26 32.10 42.42
N ILE A 232 1.59 33.31 42.00
CA ILE A 232 2.92 33.89 42.13
C ILE A 232 2.76 35.10 43.04
N ALA A 233 3.32 35.04 44.24
CA ALA A 233 3.20 36.10 45.23
C ALA A 233 4.51 36.91 45.36
N ILE A 234 4.38 38.16 45.74
CA ILE A 234 5.52 38.94 46.17
C ILE A 234 5.91 38.49 47.59
N THR A 235 7.17 38.16 47.80
CA THR A 235 7.69 37.80 49.12
C THR A 235 7.45 38.97 50.10
N ALA A 236 6.82 38.69 51.25
CA ALA A 236 6.43 39.74 52.20
C ALA A 236 7.60 40.57 52.70
N ALA A 237 8.80 40.01 52.87
CA ALA A 237 10.01 40.72 53.22
C ALA A 237 10.95 40.84 52.02
N GLN A 238 11.04 42.03 51.43
CA GLN A 238 11.92 42.34 50.30
C GLN A 238 13.26 42.88 50.81
N THR A 239 14.25 41.99 50.96
CA THR A 239 15.56 42.38 51.52
C THR A 239 16.60 42.74 50.43
N THR A 240 16.29 42.56 49.17
CA THR A 240 17.23 42.69 48.03
C THR A 240 16.82 43.75 47.00
N ILE A 241 15.75 44.49 47.24
CA ILE A 241 15.40 45.64 46.39
C ILE A 241 16.35 46.79 46.70
N THR A 242 17.25 47.11 45.82
CA THR A 242 18.23 48.17 45.95
C THR A 242 17.71 49.52 45.43
N SER A 243 16.66 49.50 44.58
CA SER A 243 16.06 50.71 44.03
C SER A 243 14.63 50.44 43.52
N ILE A 244 13.74 51.40 43.73
CA ILE A 244 12.41 51.48 43.16
C ILE A 244 12.28 52.85 42.50
N TYR A 245 12.20 52.90 41.18
CA TYR A 245 12.00 54.12 40.42
C TYR A 245 10.64 54.05 39.72
N ASN A 246 9.69 54.82 40.19
CA ASN A 246 8.39 54.96 39.56
C ASN A 246 7.83 56.38 39.91
N ALA A 247 7.42 57.15 38.88
CA ALA A 247 6.87 58.49 39.05
C ALA A 247 5.54 58.49 39.84
N GLY A 248 4.84 57.36 39.92
CA GLY A 248 3.60 57.24 40.71
C GLY A 248 3.76 56.41 41.98
N LEU A 249 4.98 56.23 42.49
CA LEU A 249 5.21 55.35 43.63
C LEU A 249 4.47 55.84 44.86
N LYS A 250 3.65 54.97 45.46
CA LYS A 250 2.99 55.14 46.72
C LYS A 250 3.26 53.94 47.63
N MET A 251 3.65 54.18 48.83
CA MET A 251 3.98 53.17 49.84
C MET A 251 3.10 53.37 51.09
N GLY A 252 2.18 52.44 51.33
CA GLY A 252 1.29 52.57 52.47
C GLY A 252 0.30 51.42 52.58
N ARG A 253 -0.54 51.47 53.62
CA ARG A 253 -1.56 50.46 53.88
C ARG A 253 -2.76 50.58 52.92
N ASP A 254 -3.12 51.84 52.64
CA ASP A 254 -4.28 52.18 51.81
C ASP A 254 -4.10 53.57 51.19
N SER A 255 -5.07 54.04 50.40
CA SER A 255 -5.02 55.36 49.76
C SER A 255 -5.04 56.53 50.73
N GLN A 256 -5.43 56.34 51.98
CA GLN A 256 -5.56 57.35 53.00
C GLN A 256 -4.31 57.45 53.91
N ASN A 257 -3.54 56.38 54.01
CA ASN A 257 -2.39 56.25 54.88
C ASN A 257 -1.18 55.72 54.09
N LEU A 258 -0.38 56.65 53.59
CA LEU A 258 0.72 56.33 52.70
C LEU A 258 1.85 57.36 52.69
N ILE A 259 2.99 56.97 52.12
CA ILE A 259 4.06 57.87 51.70
C ILE A 259 3.86 58.05 50.18
N ASP A 260 3.63 59.27 49.76
CA ASP A 260 3.42 59.62 48.35
C ASP A 260 4.67 60.29 47.79
N PHE A 261 5.27 59.68 46.78
CA PHE A 261 6.43 60.18 46.05
C PHE A 261 6.06 60.88 44.75
N ALA A 262 4.78 60.95 44.44
CA ALA A 262 4.35 61.18 43.07
C ALA A 262 3.46 62.41 42.85
N THR A 263 2.88 62.96 43.92
CA THR A 263 1.83 63.97 43.76
C THR A 263 2.39 65.31 43.31
N THR A 264 3.62 65.60 43.63
CA THR A 264 4.28 66.88 43.26
C THR A 264 5.79 66.62 43.12
N ASP A 265 6.40 67.12 42.02
CA ASP A 265 7.84 67.05 41.89
C ASP A 265 8.59 67.67 43.05
N ASN A 266 9.69 67.04 43.47
CA ASN A 266 10.57 67.45 44.56
C ASN A 266 9.92 67.40 45.92
N LYS A 267 8.87 66.62 46.14
CA LYS A 267 8.23 66.38 47.42
C LYS A 267 8.06 64.92 47.77
N ILE A 268 8.15 64.62 49.06
CA ILE A 268 7.68 63.32 49.61
C ILE A 268 6.62 63.69 50.63
N ILE A 269 5.44 63.17 50.53
CA ILE A 269 4.30 63.51 51.41
C ILE A 269 3.98 62.31 52.29
N LEU A 270 3.85 62.55 53.61
CA LEU A 270 3.32 61.59 54.54
C LEU A 270 1.85 61.87 54.73
N ARG A 271 0.98 60.93 54.38
CA ARG A 271 -0.48 61.06 54.48
C ARG A 271 -1.02 60.13 55.54
N VAL A 272 -1.85 60.66 56.39
CA VAL A 272 -2.56 59.93 57.47
C VAL A 272 -4.03 60.31 57.39
N ASN A 273 -4.93 59.32 57.37
CA ASN A 273 -6.37 59.52 57.37
C ASN A 273 -6.84 60.49 56.26
N ASN A 274 -6.27 60.35 55.06
CA ASN A 274 -6.55 61.18 53.88
C ASN A 274 -6.16 62.66 54.01
N VAL A 275 -5.34 63.00 55.00
CA VAL A 275 -4.78 64.34 55.18
C VAL A 275 -3.27 64.28 55.02
N ASP A 276 -2.71 65.18 54.24
CA ASP A 276 -1.26 65.36 54.13
C ASP A 276 -0.74 66.02 55.36
N GLU A 277 0.00 65.28 56.15
CA GLU A 277 0.45 65.75 57.48
C GLU A 277 1.85 66.39 57.45
N VAL A 278 2.72 65.82 56.73
CA VAL A 278 4.11 66.28 56.62
C VAL A 278 4.59 66.16 55.17
N GLU A 279 5.29 67.14 54.71
CA GLU A 279 6.04 67.13 53.47
C GLU A 279 7.53 67.33 53.68
N LEU A 280 8.33 66.56 52.97
CA LEU A 280 9.75 66.80 52.73
C LEU A 280 9.91 67.54 51.43
N VAL A 281 10.46 68.71 51.49
CA VAL A 281 10.85 69.51 50.30
C VAL A 281 12.35 69.76 50.38
N GLU A 282 12.94 70.31 49.32
CA GLU A 282 14.35 70.65 49.33
C GLU A 282 14.73 71.49 50.56
N ASN A 283 15.63 70.94 51.35
CA ASN A 283 16.18 71.52 52.55
C ASN A 283 15.17 71.81 53.73
N ALA A 284 13.96 71.25 53.66
CA ALA A 284 12.98 71.45 54.74
C ALA A 284 12.10 70.23 55.00
N LEU A 285 11.73 70.00 56.26
CA LEU A 285 10.66 69.15 56.72
C LEU A 285 9.56 70.03 57.26
N SER A 286 8.42 70.11 56.67
CA SER A 286 7.36 71.02 57.02
C SER A 286 6.05 70.32 57.34
N PRO A 287 5.30 70.66 58.37
CA PRO A 287 3.92 70.24 58.51
C PRO A 287 3.10 70.88 57.39
N VAL A 288 2.16 70.10 56.82
CA VAL A 288 1.19 70.65 55.87
C VAL A 288 0.12 71.41 56.70
N THR A 289 0.06 72.71 56.52
CA THR A 289 -1.01 73.50 57.15
C THR A 289 -2.24 73.47 56.25
N ASN A 290 -3.33 72.91 56.77
CA ASN A 290 -4.63 72.96 56.14
C ASN A 290 -5.19 74.37 56.06
#